data_0b7a3fa59eedc9a7ba3079ab80ac8bc2
#
_entry.id   0b7a3fa59eedc9a7ba3079ab80ac8bc2
#
_cell.length_a   1.000
_cell.length_b   1.000
_cell.length_c   1.000
_cell.angle_alpha   90.00
_cell.angle_beta   90.00
_cell.angle_gamma   90.00
#
_symmetry.space_group_name_H-M   'P 1'
#
loop_
_entity.id
_entity.type
_entity.pdbx_description
1 polymer ?
#
loop_
_entity_poly.entity_id
_entity_poly.type
_entity_poly.pdbx_seq_one_letter_code
_entity_poly.pdbx_strand_id
1 'polypeptide(L)'
;MCKAFPDSVAASGGGIIGSTTAYFLTRHPSFNPSIHHITVLEAASIAGAASGKAGGLLGLWAYPQCLVPLSYQLHADLAAEHDGVERWGYRKVGCGKITATLKAKHLNGSPAPKRQSNGLDLVKEENGQPKEWVKLPKQDQAASGLLKNSKLPSDLDWVDGSLIREYAEMGAIGFTETAQVHPYQFTTAIAKLAQEKGVHFRLNSKATEINLNQTKTQVESVEYLDRASNQMRSILGVTDVVVAAGPWAGRLVPSSSVEGLRAHSVIFEADVSPYAVFTSISLPREWVPAHRAAAGQKRTHMGYVDPEVYARPGREAYACGEPDPSAPLPETADLVECDEAQCDDLAAYISTVSPVLEAAPISAKQACYMPRHMRSGVEMGPLIGRTSVTGLWMAAGHTCWGIQNGPATGKLISEFIFEGEAKSANIDELDPLKYNVGA
;
A
#
# COMPACT_ATOMS: atom_id res chain seq x y z
N MET A 1 29.02 25.85 3.61
CA MET A 1 29.07 26.67 2.38
C MET A 1 27.63 26.93 1.97
N CYS A 2 27.19 28.20 1.88
CA CYS A 2 25.87 28.50 1.37
C CYS A 2 25.79 28.10 -0.12
N LYS A 3 24.83 27.25 -0.49
CA LYS A 3 24.54 26.93 -1.89
C LYS A 3 24.19 28.25 -2.60
N ALA A 4 24.87 28.56 -3.67
CA ALA A 4 24.76 29.85 -4.40
C ALA A 4 23.62 29.85 -5.45
N PHE A 5 22.82 28.78 -5.55
CA PHE A 5 21.75 28.61 -6.54
C PHE A 5 20.43 28.19 -5.87
N PRO A 6 19.28 28.56 -6.47
CA PRO A 6 17.99 28.09 -5.98
C PRO A 6 17.95 26.54 -5.96
N ASP A 7 17.59 25.97 -4.82
CA ASP A 7 17.46 24.54 -4.70
C ASP A 7 16.20 24.07 -5.48
N SER A 8 16.42 23.25 -6.49
CA SER A 8 15.36 22.66 -7.30
C SER A 8 15.20 21.19 -6.94
N VAL A 9 14.13 20.86 -6.25
CA VAL A 9 13.80 19.49 -5.85
C VAL A 9 12.80 18.91 -6.85
N ALA A 10 13.16 17.80 -7.49
CA ALA A 10 12.24 17.01 -8.29
C ALA A 10 11.87 15.72 -7.54
N ALA A 11 10.58 15.43 -7.35
CA ALA A 11 10.12 14.16 -6.83
C ALA A 11 9.40 13.37 -7.94
N SER A 12 9.65 12.06 -8.03
CA SER A 12 8.93 11.19 -8.96
C SER A 12 7.85 10.43 -8.21
N GLY A 13 6.58 10.61 -8.59
CA GLY A 13 5.39 9.94 -8.05
C GLY A 13 4.52 10.83 -7.17
N GLY A 14 3.26 11.02 -7.59
CA GLY A 14 2.19 11.71 -6.85
C GLY A 14 1.41 10.80 -5.90
N GLY A 15 2.00 9.69 -5.48
CA GLY A 15 1.49 8.84 -4.41
C GLY A 15 1.73 9.45 -3.03
N ILE A 16 1.37 8.71 -1.97
CA ILE A 16 1.48 9.20 -0.59
C ILE A 16 2.91 9.62 -0.23
N ILE A 17 3.92 8.89 -0.68
CA ILE A 17 5.31 9.18 -0.34
C ILE A 17 5.77 10.50 -0.96
N GLY A 18 5.55 10.72 -2.26
CA GLY A 18 5.90 11.98 -2.91
C GLY A 18 5.06 13.15 -2.42
N SER A 19 3.78 12.93 -2.13
CA SER A 19 2.89 13.97 -1.60
C SER A 19 3.29 14.40 -0.18
N THR A 20 3.63 13.48 0.72
CA THR A 20 4.11 13.81 2.07
C THR A 20 5.50 14.43 2.04
N THR A 21 6.39 13.96 1.15
CA THR A 21 7.71 14.59 0.94
C THR A 21 7.53 16.05 0.53
N ALA A 22 6.72 16.33 -0.47
CA ALA A 22 6.44 17.70 -0.90
C ALA A 22 5.79 18.56 0.20
N TYR A 23 4.88 17.97 0.97
CA TYR A 23 4.24 18.61 2.12
C TYR A 23 5.27 19.02 3.17
N PHE A 24 6.13 18.11 3.63
CA PHE A 24 7.10 18.40 4.68
C PHE A 24 8.25 19.30 4.21
N LEU A 25 8.69 19.18 2.95
CA LEU A 25 9.66 20.12 2.37
C LEU A 25 9.18 21.57 2.47
N THR A 26 7.91 21.84 2.13
CA THR A 26 7.36 23.19 2.16
C THR A 26 7.07 23.74 3.57
N ARG A 27 7.14 22.88 4.58
CA ARG A 27 6.92 23.24 5.99
C ARG A 27 8.16 23.14 6.84
N HIS A 28 9.28 22.78 6.21
CA HIS A 28 10.56 22.78 6.89
C HIS A 28 10.96 24.23 7.25
N PRO A 29 11.51 24.51 8.46
CA PRO A 29 11.90 25.88 8.85
C PRO A 29 12.88 26.56 7.89
N SER A 30 13.72 25.79 7.20
CA SER A 30 14.68 26.29 6.19
C SER A 30 14.06 26.50 4.80
N PHE A 31 12.78 26.15 4.58
CA PHE A 31 12.14 26.35 3.29
C PHE A 31 11.91 27.84 3.01
N ASN A 32 12.32 28.29 1.84
CA ASN A 32 12.08 29.65 1.35
C ASN A 32 11.49 29.58 -0.08
N PRO A 33 10.22 29.93 -0.28
CA PRO A 33 9.56 29.81 -1.58
C PRO A 33 10.15 30.73 -2.68
N SER A 34 10.99 31.72 -2.32
CA SER A 34 11.65 32.59 -3.28
C SER A 34 12.86 31.94 -3.96
N ILE A 35 13.41 30.87 -3.35
CA ILE A 35 14.63 30.21 -3.85
C ILE A 35 14.48 28.70 -3.99
N HIS A 36 13.53 28.08 -3.28
CA HIS A 36 13.31 26.63 -3.34
C HIS A 36 12.14 26.33 -4.26
N HIS A 37 12.38 25.55 -5.29
CA HIS A 37 11.37 25.12 -6.26
C HIS A 37 11.16 23.61 -6.15
N ILE A 38 9.91 23.19 -5.90
CA ILE A 38 9.57 21.77 -5.75
C ILE A 38 8.63 21.37 -6.88
N THR A 39 9.02 20.39 -7.66
CA THR A 39 8.19 19.81 -8.74
C THR A 39 7.98 18.32 -8.45
N VAL A 40 6.74 17.87 -8.49
CA VAL A 40 6.38 16.44 -8.43
C VAL A 40 5.92 16.00 -9.81
N LEU A 41 6.63 15.03 -10.40
CA LEU A 41 6.26 14.38 -11.66
C LEU A 41 5.35 13.19 -11.37
N GLU A 42 4.15 13.19 -11.93
CA GLU A 42 3.20 12.09 -11.79
C GLU A 42 2.76 11.60 -13.19
N ALA A 43 2.92 10.31 -13.43
CA ALA A 43 2.68 9.73 -14.76
C ALA A 43 1.19 9.72 -15.16
N ALA A 44 0.28 9.69 -14.21
CA ALA A 44 -1.16 9.63 -14.46
C ALA A 44 -1.91 10.65 -13.59
N SER A 45 -2.27 10.27 -12.37
CA SER A 45 -3.03 11.10 -11.43
C SER A 45 -2.53 10.94 -10.00
N ILE A 46 -2.69 11.99 -9.20
CA ILE A 46 -2.38 11.92 -7.76
C ILE A 46 -3.19 10.78 -7.14
N ALA A 47 -2.53 9.97 -6.32
CA ALA A 47 -3.11 8.78 -5.69
C ALA A 47 -3.68 7.72 -6.67
N GLY A 48 -3.33 7.74 -7.95
CA GLY A 48 -3.86 6.84 -8.97
C GLY A 48 -3.42 5.37 -8.84
N ALA A 49 -2.32 5.11 -8.11
CA ALA A 49 -1.79 3.78 -7.85
C ALA A 49 -2.21 3.24 -6.46
N ALA A 50 -1.32 2.48 -5.81
CA ALA A 50 -1.56 1.85 -4.51
C ALA A 50 -2.03 2.84 -3.43
N SER A 51 -1.56 4.08 -3.46
CA SER A 51 -1.93 5.10 -2.46
C SER A 51 -3.42 5.47 -2.44
N GLY A 52 -4.13 5.35 -3.55
CA GLY A 52 -5.57 5.59 -3.58
C GLY A 52 -6.41 4.32 -3.41
N LYS A 53 -5.80 3.14 -3.60
CA LYS A 53 -6.48 1.84 -3.63
C LYS A 53 -6.21 0.98 -2.39
N ALA A 54 -5.51 1.51 -1.39
CA ALA A 54 -5.19 0.83 -0.14
C ALA A 54 -6.37 0.77 0.84
N GLY A 55 -6.27 -0.05 1.87
CA GLY A 55 -7.26 -0.13 2.95
C GLY A 55 -7.23 1.04 3.93
N GLY A 56 -6.10 1.73 4.05
CA GLY A 56 -5.95 2.90 4.90
C GLY A 56 -5.74 2.60 6.39
N LEU A 57 -5.38 1.38 6.73
CA LEU A 57 -5.11 0.96 8.10
C LEU A 57 -3.82 1.58 8.64
N LEU A 58 -3.86 2.06 9.89
CA LEU A 58 -2.76 2.63 10.65
C LEU A 58 -2.63 1.87 11.97
N GLY A 59 -1.44 1.37 12.27
CA GLY A 59 -1.22 0.61 13.50
C GLY A 59 0.14 0.89 14.11
N LEU A 60 0.19 1.11 15.44
CA LEU A 60 1.46 1.16 16.18
C LEU A 60 2.22 -0.18 16.15
N TRP A 61 1.51 -1.25 15.84
CA TRP A 61 2.04 -2.61 15.67
C TRP A 61 2.53 -2.90 14.24
N ALA A 62 2.39 -1.94 13.29
CA ALA A 62 2.90 -2.07 11.92
C ALA A 62 4.44 -2.10 11.87
N TYR A 63 5.01 -2.18 10.69
CA TYR A 63 6.46 -2.18 10.50
C TYR A 63 6.88 -1.25 9.34
N PRO A 64 8.18 -0.87 9.27
CA PRO A 64 9.26 -1.17 10.20
C PRO A 64 9.14 -0.37 11.50
N GLN A 65 9.52 -0.98 12.62
CA GLN A 65 9.34 -0.38 13.96
C GLN A 65 10.13 0.92 14.17
N CYS A 66 11.22 1.12 13.45
CA CYS A 66 12.00 2.36 13.50
C CYS A 66 11.23 3.57 12.93
N LEU A 67 10.22 3.35 12.08
CA LEU A 67 9.47 4.39 11.37
C LEU A 67 8.06 4.60 11.92
N VAL A 68 7.43 3.51 12.35
CA VAL A 68 6.01 3.46 12.72
C VAL A 68 5.61 4.44 13.83
N PRO A 69 6.32 4.56 14.97
CA PRO A 69 5.88 5.46 16.05
C PRO A 69 5.80 6.92 15.60
N LEU A 70 6.83 7.39 14.87
CA LEU A 70 6.83 8.74 14.30
C LEU A 70 5.65 8.92 13.33
N SER A 71 5.46 7.97 12.43
CA SER A 71 4.43 8.10 11.39
C SER A 71 3.02 8.04 11.96
N TYR A 72 2.78 7.17 12.92
CA TYR A 72 1.49 7.06 13.59
C TYR A 72 1.12 8.35 14.32
N GLN A 73 2.09 8.98 15.01
CA GLN A 73 1.89 10.28 15.65
C GLN A 73 1.61 11.36 14.61
N LEU A 74 2.40 11.42 13.52
CA LEU A 74 2.20 12.41 12.46
C LEU A 74 0.84 12.29 11.78
N HIS A 75 0.24 11.11 11.66
CA HIS A 75 -1.13 10.98 11.18
C HIS A 75 -2.13 11.68 12.11
N ALA A 76 -1.97 11.55 13.41
CA ALA A 76 -2.82 12.22 14.40
C ALA A 76 -2.62 13.74 14.36
N ASP A 77 -1.35 14.20 14.29
CA ASP A 77 -1.01 15.62 14.24
C ASP A 77 -1.56 16.29 12.97
N LEU A 78 -1.37 15.67 11.81
CA LEU A 78 -1.92 16.13 10.54
C LEU A 78 -3.46 16.19 10.55
N ALA A 79 -4.10 15.19 11.19
CA ALA A 79 -5.55 15.19 11.31
C ALA A 79 -6.03 16.32 12.22
N ALA A 80 -5.31 16.62 13.30
CA ALA A 80 -5.64 17.73 14.20
C ALA A 80 -5.38 19.10 13.54
N GLU A 81 -4.26 19.24 12.78
CA GLU A 81 -3.89 20.50 12.12
C GLU A 81 -4.81 20.86 10.94
N HIS A 82 -5.29 19.86 10.21
CA HIS A 82 -5.96 20.05 8.93
C HIS A 82 -7.38 19.52 8.87
N ASP A 83 -8.05 19.36 10.01
CA ASP A 83 -9.42 18.85 10.09
C ASP A 83 -9.59 17.47 9.41
N GLY A 84 -8.68 16.56 9.72
CA GLY A 84 -8.55 15.27 9.05
C GLY A 84 -9.68 14.30 9.31
N VAL A 85 -10.46 14.49 10.37
CA VAL A 85 -11.68 13.70 10.63
C VAL A 85 -12.67 13.92 9.48
N GLU A 86 -12.91 15.17 9.10
CA GLU A 86 -13.85 15.52 8.03
C GLU A 86 -13.24 15.34 6.63
N ARG A 87 -11.96 15.69 6.47
CA ARG A 87 -11.34 15.74 5.13
C ARG A 87 -10.91 14.39 4.59
N TRP A 88 -10.54 13.44 5.46
CA TRP A 88 -10.09 12.11 5.05
C TRP A 88 -10.44 11.01 6.03
N GLY A 89 -11.39 11.28 6.93
CA GLY A 89 -11.97 10.28 7.80
C GLY A 89 -10.99 9.68 8.83
N TYR A 90 -10.01 10.45 9.33
CA TYR A 90 -9.13 9.96 10.37
C TYR A 90 -9.92 9.55 11.61
N ARG A 91 -9.78 8.30 12.03
CA ARG A 91 -10.46 7.79 13.21
C ARG A 91 -9.71 6.62 13.84
N LYS A 92 -9.95 6.39 15.15
CA LYS A 92 -9.53 5.16 15.82
C LYS A 92 -10.50 4.04 15.46
N VAL A 93 -9.98 2.82 15.34
CA VAL A 93 -10.77 1.63 14.98
C VAL A 93 -10.37 0.44 15.84
N GLY A 94 -11.30 -0.52 16.00
CA GLY A 94 -10.98 -1.82 16.54
C GLY A 94 -10.17 -2.64 15.52
N CYS A 95 -9.34 -3.55 16.00
CA CYS A 95 -8.57 -4.43 15.14
C CYS A 95 -8.47 -5.82 15.75
N GLY A 96 -8.70 -6.85 14.95
CA GLY A 96 -8.59 -8.21 15.42
C GLY A 96 -8.60 -9.25 14.31
N LYS A 97 -8.40 -10.50 14.70
CA LYS A 97 -8.42 -11.66 13.82
C LYS A 97 -9.59 -12.57 14.19
N ILE A 98 -10.39 -12.96 13.21
CA ILE A 98 -11.41 -14.00 13.35
C ILE A 98 -10.94 -15.32 12.71
N THR A 99 -11.31 -16.43 13.35
CA THR A 99 -11.17 -17.77 12.79
C THR A 99 -12.55 -18.37 12.58
N ALA A 100 -12.86 -18.78 11.36
CA ALA A 100 -14.12 -19.41 10.99
C ALA A 100 -13.90 -20.77 10.33
N THR A 101 -14.80 -21.72 10.58
CA THR A 101 -14.83 -23.02 9.87
C THR A 101 -16.21 -23.25 9.32
N LEU A 102 -16.32 -23.26 8.01
CA LEU A 102 -17.58 -23.38 7.31
C LEU A 102 -17.84 -24.83 6.88
N LYS A 103 -19.10 -25.24 6.98
CA LYS A 103 -19.57 -26.52 6.47
C LYS A 103 -20.48 -26.24 5.26
N ALA A 104 -20.65 -27.23 4.37
CA ALA A 104 -21.47 -27.09 3.16
C ALA A 104 -22.89 -26.52 3.44
N LYS A 105 -23.46 -26.84 4.60
CA LYS A 105 -24.78 -26.30 5.03
C LYS A 105 -24.84 -24.81 5.29
N HIS A 106 -23.68 -24.15 5.46
CA HIS A 106 -23.57 -22.71 5.72
C HIS A 106 -23.33 -21.90 4.44
N LEU A 107 -23.19 -22.55 3.31
CA LEU A 107 -22.77 -21.93 2.06
C LEU A 107 -23.90 -21.97 1.06
N ASN A 108 -24.27 -20.81 0.54
CA ASN A 108 -25.16 -20.69 -0.61
C ASN A 108 -24.36 -21.02 -1.87
N GLY A 109 -24.69 -22.14 -2.50
CA GLY A 109 -24.07 -22.57 -3.76
C GLY A 109 -24.50 -24.01 -4.05
N SER A 110 -24.82 -24.33 -5.29
CA SER A 110 -25.18 -25.71 -5.69
C SER A 110 -24.01 -26.64 -5.38
N PRO A 111 -24.23 -27.78 -4.72
CA PRO A 111 -23.19 -28.77 -4.61
C PRO A 111 -22.77 -29.20 -6.01
N ALA A 112 -21.48 -29.18 -6.30
CA ALA A 112 -20.99 -29.78 -7.54
C ALA A 112 -21.53 -31.18 -7.71
N PRO A 113 -21.93 -31.58 -8.92
CA PRO A 113 -22.49 -32.91 -9.17
C PRO A 113 -21.51 -33.96 -8.62
N LYS A 114 -22.01 -34.87 -7.78
CA LYS A 114 -21.23 -35.98 -7.24
C LYS A 114 -20.70 -36.81 -8.41
N ARG A 115 -19.48 -36.53 -8.86
CA ARG A 115 -18.72 -37.48 -9.65
C ARG A 115 -18.26 -38.56 -8.68
N GLN A 116 -18.66 -39.79 -8.93
CA GLN A 116 -18.11 -40.97 -8.29
C GLN A 116 -16.58 -40.90 -8.45
N SER A 117 -15.87 -40.89 -7.36
CA SER A 117 -14.43 -40.92 -7.31
C SER A 117 -13.92 -42.28 -7.75
N ASN A 118 -13.59 -42.42 -9.01
CA ASN A 118 -12.63 -43.42 -9.45
C ASN A 118 -11.27 -42.70 -9.60
N GLY A 119 -10.37 -43.01 -8.69
CA GLY A 119 -8.92 -42.87 -8.83
C GLY A 119 -8.38 -41.44 -8.98
N LEU A 120 -7.62 -41.04 -7.99
CA LEU A 120 -6.52 -40.10 -8.01
C LEU A 120 -6.20 -39.47 -9.39
N ASP A 121 -6.87 -38.37 -9.75
CA ASP A 121 -6.32 -37.43 -10.70
C ASP A 121 -5.55 -36.34 -9.90
N LEU A 122 -4.33 -36.68 -9.56
CA LEU A 122 -3.29 -35.71 -9.29
C LEU A 122 -3.07 -34.98 -10.62
N VAL A 123 -3.49 -33.71 -10.69
CA VAL A 123 -3.02 -32.80 -11.73
C VAL A 123 -1.51 -32.74 -11.58
N LYS A 124 -0.78 -33.39 -12.47
CA LYS A 124 0.66 -33.24 -12.61
C LYS A 124 0.90 -31.80 -13.05
N GLU A 125 1.34 -30.96 -12.12
CA GLU A 125 1.99 -29.71 -12.45
C GLU A 125 3.30 -30.03 -13.16
N GLU A 126 3.50 -29.50 -14.33
CA GLU A 126 4.81 -29.42 -14.94
C GLU A 126 5.67 -28.49 -14.10
N ASN A 127 6.78 -29.07 -13.53
CA ASN A 127 7.78 -28.46 -12.70
C ASN A 127 7.42 -28.18 -11.24
N GLY A 128 7.42 -29.25 -10.52
CA GLY A 128 7.42 -29.54 -9.12
C GLY A 128 8.09 -28.58 -8.15
N GLN A 129 7.35 -27.65 -7.60
CA GLN A 129 7.38 -27.29 -6.18
C GLN A 129 5.98 -26.81 -5.82
N PRO A 130 5.40 -27.16 -4.66
CA PRO A 130 4.16 -26.53 -4.22
C PRO A 130 4.45 -25.03 -4.12
N LYS A 131 3.65 -24.20 -4.80
CA LYS A 131 3.65 -22.76 -4.54
C LYS A 131 3.18 -22.59 -3.11
N GLU A 132 4.12 -22.46 -2.17
CA GLU A 132 3.82 -21.88 -0.88
C GLU A 132 3.28 -20.47 -1.13
N TRP A 133 2.06 -20.26 -0.73
CA TRP A 133 1.42 -18.95 -0.75
C TRP A 133 2.29 -18.02 0.11
N VAL A 134 2.99 -17.11 -0.55
CA VAL A 134 3.80 -16.12 0.15
C VAL A 134 2.83 -15.07 0.70
N LYS A 135 2.21 -15.36 1.84
CA LYS A 135 1.77 -14.33 2.75
C LYS A 135 2.96 -13.41 2.94
N LEU A 136 2.73 -12.11 2.94
CA LEU A 136 3.82 -11.17 3.25
C LEU A 136 4.39 -11.59 4.62
N PRO A 137 5.57 -12.23 4.70
CA PRO A 137 5.99 -12.98 5.91
C PRO A 137 6.07 -12.11 7.15
N LYS A 138 6.20 -10.79 6.95
CA LYS A 138 6.33 -9.80 8.02
C LYS A 138 4.99 -9.39 8.65
N GLN A 139 3.88 -9.47 7.93
CA GLN A 139 2.56 -9.17 8.52
C GLN A 139 2.16 -10.22 9.55
N ASP A 140 2.33 -11.51 9.24
CA ASP A 140 1.99 -12.58 10.16
C ASP A 140 2.91 -12.67 11.38
N GLN A 141 4.21 -12.42 11.21
CA GLN A 141 5.15 -12.48 12.34
C GLN A 141 4.99 -11.30 13.31
N ALA A 142 4.78 -10.09 12.80
CA ALA A 142 4.53 -8.94 13.66
C ALA A 142 3.17 -9.04 14.36
N ALA A 143 2.16 -9.56 13.67
CA ALA A 143 0.80 -9.68 14.20
C ALA A 143 0.65 -10.85 15.18
N SER A 144 1.30 -11.99 14.95
CA SER A 144 1.08 -13.21 15.74
C SER A 144 1.45 -13.06 17.23
N GLY A 145 2.49 -12.27 17.53
CA GLY A 145 2.90 -11.99 18.91
C GLY A 145 2.00 -10.98 19.65
N LEU A 146 1.15 -10.26 18.93
CA LEU A 146 0.30 -9.19 19.47
C LEU A 146 -1.17 -9.60 19.61
N LEU A 147 -1.55 -10.76 19.05
CA LEU A 147 -2.91 -11.27 19.12
C LEU A 147 -3.18 -11.86 20.51
N LYS A 148 -4.22 -11.38 21.17
CA LYS A 148 -4.72 -11.89 22.45
C LYS A 148 -6.11 -12.44 22.26
N ASN A 149 -6.33 -13.71 22.60
CA ASN A 149 -7.66 -14.31 22.58
C ASN A 149 -8.61 -13.50 23.45
N SER A 150 -9.72 -13.09 22.86
CA SER A 150 -10.75 -12.32 23.51
C SER A 150 -12.15 -12.75 23.03
N LYS A 151 -13.18 -12.21 23.64
CA LYS A 151 -14.54 -12.40 23.14
C LYS A 151 -14.74 -11.55 21.90
N LEU A 152 -15.51 -12.08 20.93
CA LEU A 152 -15.94 -11.28 19.79
C LEU A 152 -16.66 -10.02 20.31
N PRO A 153 -16.24 -8.81 19.89
CA PRO A 153 -16.90 -7.57 20.30
C PRO A 153 -18.37 -7.58 19.87
N SER A 154 -19.26 -7.14 20.77
CA SER A 154 -20.70 -7.13 20.50
C SER A 154 -21.11 -6.11 19.44
N ASP A 155 -20.27 -5.11 19.21
CA ASP A 155 -20.42 -4.06 18.22
C ASP A 155 -19.70 -4.35 16.90
N LEU A 156 -19.04 -5.49 16.78
CA LEU A 156 -18.60 -6.01 15.48
C LEU A 156 -19.79 -6.71 14.80
N ASP A 157 -20.72 -5.91 14.31
CA ASP A 157 -22.10 -6.27 13.96
C ASP A 157 -22.28 -6.79 12.52
N TRP A 158 -21.26 -6.69 11.71
CA TRP A 158 -21.28 -7.11 10.31
C TRP A 158 -20.71 -8.52 10.06
N VAL A 159 -20.22 -9.20 11.11
CA VAL A 159 -19.74 -10.59 11.06
C VAL A 159 -20.77 -11.52 11.71
N ASP A 160 -21.06 -12.67 11.11
CA ASP A 160 -21.89 -13.68 11.73
C ASP A 160 -21.15 -14.39 12.88
N GLY A 161 -21.42 -13.94 14.11
CA GLY A 161 -20.79 -14.48 15.32
C GLY A 161 -21.02 -15.99 15.52
N SER A 162 -22.08 -16.57 14.94
CA SER A 162 -22.37 -18.01 15.05
C SER A 162 -21.37 -18.88 14.27
N LEU A 163 -20.70 -18.31 13.29
CA LEU A 163 -19.69 -18.96 12.44
C LEU A 163 -18.27 -18.79 12.99
N ILE A 164 -18.08 -17.82 13.89
CA ILE A 164 -16.76 -17.49 14.45
C ILE A 164 -16.43 -18.46 15.57
N ARG A 165 -15.29 -19.11 15.46
CA ARG A 165 -14.76 -20.03 16.47
C ARG A 165 -13.88 -19.32 17.48
N GLU A 166 -13.05 -18.41 16.98
CA GLU A 166 -12.08 -17.67 17.78
C GLU A 166 -12.02 -16.23 17.30
N TYR A 167 -11.87 -15.33 18.23
CA TYR A 167 -11.49 -13.94 18.00
C TYR A 167 -10.26 -13.61 18.83
N ALA A 168 -9.30 -12.95 18.21
CA ALA A 168 -8.14 -12.43 18.89
C ALA A 168 -7.98 -10.95 18.58
N GLU A 169 -7.96 -10.11 19.62
CA GLU A 169 -7.76 -8.68 19.49
C GLU A 169 -6.29 -8.36 19.17
N MET A 170 -6.06 -7.40 18.29
CA MET A 170 -4.73 -6.94 17.89
C MET A 170 -4.29 -5.77 18.76
N GLY A 171 -3.09 -5.87 19.36
CA GLY A 171 -2.52 -4.79 20.15
C GLY A 171 -2.98 -4.77 21.61
N ALA A 172 -2.88 -3.62 22.25
CA ALA A 172 -3.40 -3.41 23.60
C ALA A 172 -4.93 -3.30 23.57
N ILE A 173 -5.55 -3.59 24.70
CA ILE A 173 -7.01 -3.60 24.84
C ILE A 173 -7.60 -2.23 24.45
N GLY A 174 -8.34 -2.20 23.34
CA GLY A 174 -9.12 -1.05 22.88
C GLY A 174 -8.62 -0.35 21.61
N PHE A 175 -9.29 0.74 21.25
CA PHE A 175 -9.08 1.52 20.02
C PHE A 175 -7.77 2.36 19.97
N THR A 176 -6.86 2.20 20.92
CA THR A 176 -5.75 3.15 21.15
C THR A 176 -4.57 2.99 20.20
N GLU A 177 -4.34 1.78 19.68
CA GLU A 177 -3.14 1.47 18.88
C GLU A 177 -3.42 1.32 17.38
N THR A 178 -4.69 1.35 17.01
CA THR A 178 -5.11 1.23 15.61
C THR A 178 -5.98 2.41 15.21
N ALA A 179 -5.71 2.95 14.03
CA ALA A 179 -6.46 4.04 13.43
C ALA A 179 -6.66 3.77 11.93
N GLN A 180 -7.38 4.65 11.28
CA GLN A 180 -7.69 4.54 9.86
C GLN A 180 -7.82 5.91 9.22
N VAL A 181 -7.49 5.97 7.94
CA VAL A 181 -7.79 7.08 7.03
C VAL A 181 -8.44 6.54 5.76
N HIS A 182 -9.17 7.37 5.04
CA HIS A 182 -9.50 7.07 3.65
C HIS A 182 -8.27 7.41 2.77
N PRO A 183 -7.56 6.42 2.21
CA PRO A 183 -6.21 6.63 1.67
C PRO A 183 -6.17 7.57 0.46
N TYR A 184 -7.19 7.51 -0.43
CA TYR A 184 -7.31 8.42 -1.55
C TYR A 184 -7.51 9.87 -1.09
N GLN A 185 -8.45 10.10 -0.17
CA GLN A 185 -8.74 11.43 0.37
C GLN A 185 -7.53 11.99 1.13
N PHE A 186 -6.86 11.17 1.94
CA PHE A 186 -5.66 11.58 2.67
C PHE A 186 -4.55 11.99 1.70
N THR A 187 -4.21 11.13 0.72
CA THR A 187 -3.12 11.41 -0.24
C THR A 187 -3.40 12.66 -1.06
N THR A 188 -4.63 12.82 -1.57
CA THR A 188 -5.01 13.99 -2.37
C THR A 188 -5.07 15.27 -1.54
N ALA A 189 -5.52 15.19 -0.28
CA ALA A 189 -5.53 16.33 0.63
C ALA A 189 -4.10 16.81 0.95
N ILE A 190 -3.17 15.89 1.24
CA ILE A 190 -1.76 16.22 1.50
C ILE A 190 -1.11 16.85 0.26
N ALA A 191 -1.36 16.29 -0.94
CA ALA A 191 -0.87 16.88 -2.19
C ALA A 191 -1.41 18.30 -2.39
N LYS A 192 -2.71 18.55 -2.15
CA LYS A 192 -3.32 19.88 -2.23
C LYS A 192 -2.68 20.85 -1.25
N LEU A 193 -2.47 20.43 0.00
CA LEU A 193 -1.80 21.25 1.02
C LEU A 193 -0.35 21.62 0.63
N ALA A 194 0.35 20.75 -0.10
CA ALA A 194 1.66 21.05 -0.65
C ALA A 194 1.55 22.06 -1.83
N GLN A 195 0.57 21.89 -2.72
CA GLN A 195 0.31 22.84 -3.82
C GLN A 195 -0.01 24.25 -3.30
N GLU A 196 -0.78 24.38 -2.22
CA GLU A 196 -1.09 25.66 -1.57
C GLU A 196 0.16 26.41 -1.07
N LYS A 197 1.29 25.69 -0.90
CA LYS A 197 2.61 26.23 -0.53
C LYS A 197 3.57 26.36 -1.72
N GLY A 198 3.07 26.23 -2.96
CA GLY A 198 3.85 26.48 -4.17
C GLY A 198 4.50 25.24 -4.80
N VAL A 199 4.14 24.03 -4.39
CA VAL A 199 4.60 22.82 -5.09
C VAL A 199 3.89 22.66 -6.42
N HIS A 200 4.65 22.36 -7.47
CA HIS A 200 4.12 22.08 -8.81
C HIS A 200 3.95 20.58 -9.04
N PHE A 201 2.71 20.09 -9.04
CA PHE A 201 2.40 18.72 -9.49
C PHE A 201 2.17 18.74 -11.00
N ARG A 202 3.08 18.08 -11.74
CA ARG A 202 2.96 17.86 -13.19
C ARG A 202 2.35 16.49 -13.43
N LEU A 203 1.07 16.45 -13.72
CA LEU A 203 0.35 15.23 -14.12
C LEU A 203 0.66 14.85 -15.56
N ASN A 204 0.37 13.60 -15.94
CA ASN A 204 0.71 13.04 -17.24
C ASN A 204 2.20 13.18 -17.59
N SER A 205 3.06 13.23 -16.57
CA SER A 205 4.51 13.46 -16.69
C SER A 205 5.26 12.27 -16.10
N LYS A 206 5.55 11.28 -16.94
CA LYS A 206 6.26 10.05 -16.55
C LYS A 206 7.75 10.31 -16.51
N ALA A 207 8.35 10.34 -15.31
CA ALA A 207 9.80 10.36 -15.18
C ALA A 207 10.41 9.12 -15.86
N THR A 208 11.41 9.32 -16.71
CA THR A 208 12.02 8.27 -17.52
C THR A 208 13.49 8.06 -17.22
N GLU A 209 14.21 9.13 -16.87
CA GLU A 209 15.64 9.07 -16.62
C GLU A 209 16.08 10.17 -15.64
N ILE A 210 17.08 9.84 -14.82
CA ILE A 210 17.77 10.78 -13.93
C ILE A 210 19.18 10.92 -14.47
N ASN A 211 19.49 12.08 -15.05
CA ASN A 211 20.80 12.35 -15.60
C ASN A 211 21.75 12.83 -14.51
N LEU A 212 22.97 12.32 -14.58
CA LEU A 212 24.06 12.66 -13.67
C LEU A 212 25.10 13.51 -14.39
N ASN A 213 25.87 14.25 -13.61
CA ASN A 213 27.02 15.00 -14.12
C ASN A 213 28.05 14.06 -14.82
N GLN A 214 29.00 14.64 -15.51
CA GLN A 214 30.03 13.88 -16.28
C GLN A 214 30.80 12.87 -15.43
N THR A 215 30.98 13.13 -14.14
CA THR A 215 31.65 12.21 -13.19
C THR A 215 30.74 11.17 -12.59
N LYS A 216 29.45 11.20 -12.91
CA LYS A 216 28.39 10.32 -12.37
C LYS A 216 28.25 10.34 -10.84
N THR A 217 28.60 11.47 -10.22
CA THR A 217 28.61 11.62 -8.77
C THR A 217 27.46 12.47 -8.22
N GLN A 218 26.76 13.20 -9.08
CA GLN A 218 25.71 14.15 -8.68
C GLN A 218 24.59 14.20 -9.74
N VAL A 219 23.36 14.42 -9.29
CA VAL A 219 22.22 14.67 -10.17
C VAL A 219 22.37 15.99 -10.92
N GLU A 220 21.89 16.04 -12.18
CA GLU A 220 21.95 17.22 -13.02
C GLU A 220 20.58 17.59 -13.60
N SER A 221 19.82 16.59 -14.07
CA SER A 221 18.48 16.79 -14.62
C SER A 221 17.60 15.56 -14.47
N VAL A 222 16.30 15.74 -14.66
CA VAL A 222 15.32 14.63 -14.76
C VAL A 222 14.61 14.74 -16.10
N GLU A 223 14.64 13.66 -16.88
CA GLU A 223 13.86 13.54 -18.09
C GLU A 223 12.48 12.92 -17.79
N TYR A 224 11.49 13.38 -18.52
CA TYR A 224 10.15 12.84 -18.40
C TYR A 224 9.41 12.88 -19.75
N LEU A 225 8.56 11.90 -19.96
CA LEU A 225 7.60 11.89 -21.06
C LEU A 225 6.35 12.69 -20.64
N ASP A 226 6.10 13.77 -21.33
CA ASP A 226 4.80 14.46 -21.30
C ASP A 226 3.81 13.60 -22.12
N ARG A 227 2.98 12.84 -21.42
CA ARG A 227 2.04 11.87 -22.04
C ARG A 227 0.91 12.55 -22.81
N ALA A 228 0.59 13.82 -22.48
CA ALA A 228 -0.43 14.56 -23.18
C ALA A 228 0.02 14.97 -24.58
N SER A 229 1.28 15.38 -24.72
CA SER A 229 1.89 15.78 -26.00
C SER A 229 2.72 14.67 -26.65
N ASN A 230 2.99 13.58 -25.95
CA ASN A 230 3.91 12.51 -26.33
C ASN A 230 5.34 13.02 -26.64
N GLN A 231 5.79 14.03 -25.89
CA GLN A 231 7.11 14.64 -26.07
C GLN A 231 7.99 14.41 -24.84
N MET A 232 9.27 14.13 -25.11
CA MET A 232 10.28 14.13 -24.07
C MET A 232 10.59 15.55 -23.63
N ARG A 233 10.66 15.76 -22.32
CA ARG A 233 11.00 17.04 -21.68
C ARG A 233 11.96 16.81 -20.52
N SER A 234 12.60 17.89 -20.05
CA SER A 234 13.57 17.83 -18.96
C SER A 234 13.30 18.90 -17.93
N ILE A 235 13.59 18.60 -16.67
CA ILE A 235 13.81 19.56 -15.61
C ILE A 235 15.32 19.69 -15.42
N LEU A 236 15.88 20.83 -15.81
CA LEU A 236 17.31 21.12 -15.74
C LEU A 236 17.67 21.79 -14.41
N GLY A 237 18.93 21.64 -13.98
CA GLY A 237 19.47 22.31 -12.80
C GLY A 237 18.86 21.83 -11.50
N VAL A 238 18.43 20.58 -11.43
CA VAL A 238 17.95 19.98 -10.18
C VAL A 238 19.12 19.79 -9.22
N THR A 239 18.92 20.14 -7.96
CA THR A 239 19.90 19.90 -6.91
C THR A 239 19.62 18.60 -6.18
N ASP A 240 18.33 18.21 -6.12
CA ASP A 240 17.86 17.04 -5.41
C ASP A 240 16.75 16.33 -6.18
N VAL A 241 16.84 15.00 -6.27
CA VAL A 241 15.83 14.13 -6.88
C VAL A 241 15.40 13.09 -5.87
N VAL A 242 14.10 13.06 -5.55
CA VAL A 242 13.51 12.07 -4.65
C VAL A 242 12.76 11.02 -5.47
N VAL A 243 13.21 9.78 -5.43
CA VAL A 243 12.54 8.66 -6.11
C VAL A 243 11.47 8.08 -5.21
N ALA A 244 10.23 8.53 -5.43
CA ALA A 244 9.02 8.13 -4.71
C ALA A 244 7.98 7.44 -5.64
N ALA A 245 8.48 6.83 -6.72
CA ALA A 245 7.68 6.28 -7.83
C ALA A 245 7.00 4.93 -7.51
N GLY A 246 6.87 4.59 -6.21
CA GLY A 246 6.22 3.34 -5.80
C GLY A 246 6.87 2.12 -6.47
N PRO A 247 6.09 1.21 -7.09
CA PRO A 247 6.63 0.00 -7.71
C PRO A 247 7.51 0.28 -8.95
N TRP A 248 7.40 1.48 -9.55
CA TRP A 248 8.24 1.89 -10.70
C TRP A 248 9.60 2.45 -10.30
N ALA A 249 9.89 2.58 -8.99
CA ALA A 249 11.17 3.12 -8.52
C ALA A 249 12.38 2.33 -9.03
N GLY A 250 12.26 1.00 -9.16
CA GLY A 250 13.32 0.16 -9.73
C GLY A 250 13.59 0.39 -11.22
N ARG A 251 12.68 1.04 -11.96
CA ARG A 251 12.94 1.44 -13.35
C ARG A 251 13.81 2.69 -13.45
N LEU A 252 13.68 3.59 -12.49
CA LEU A 252 14.49 4.81 -12.40
C LEU A 252 15.85 4.56 -11.75
N VAL A 253 15.88 3.67 -10.73
CA VAL A 253 17.09 3.28 -10.01
C VAL A 253 17.13 1.75 -9.89
N PRO A 254 17.64 1.04 -10.92
CA PRO A 254 17.63 -0.44 -10.93
C PRO A 254 18.36 -1.09 -9.76
N SER A 255 19.43 -0.45 -9.27
CA SER A 255 20.18 -0.91 -8.08
C SER A 255 19.34 -0.93 -6.80
N SER A 256 18.18 -0.27 -6.76
CA SER A 256 17.25 -0.31 -5.62
C SER A 256 16.57 -1.66 -5.46
N SER A 257 16.46 -2.46 -6.53
CA SER A 257 15.71 -3.72 -6.53
C SER A 257 14.27 -3.58 -6.01
N VAL A 258 13.64 -2.42 -6.25
CA VAL A 258 12.23 -2.22 -5.97
C VAL A 258 11.41 -2.75 -7.14
N GLU A 259 10.47 -3.63 -6.82
CA GLU A 259 9.59 -4.27 -7.80
C GLU A 259 8.12 -4.16 -7.39
N GLY A 260 7.21 -4.48 -8.31
CA GLY A 260 5.77 -4.46 -8.07
C GLY A 260 5.20 -5.85 -7.86
N LEU A 261 4.35 -6.01 -6.85
CA LEU A 261 3.51 -7.18 -6.65
C LEU A 261 2.05 -6.79 -6.77
N ARG A 262 1.32 -7.34 -7.76
CA ARG A 262 -0.09 -7.01 -7.97
C ARG A 262 -0.96 -7.59 -6.85
N ALA A 263 -1.93 -6.79 -6.39
CA ALA A 263 -2.94 -7.20 -5.43
C ALA A 263 -4.30 -6.65 -5.85
N HIS A 264 -5.36 -7.42 -5.57
CA HIS A 264 -6.74 -7.10 -5.86
C HIS A 264 -7.48 -6.69 -4.60
N SER A 265 -8.46 -5.82 -4.76
CA SER A 265 -9.36 -5.43 -3.68
C SER A 265 -10.75 -5.12 -4.20
N VAL A 266 -11.72 -5.21 -3.30
CA VAL A 266 -13.12 -4.84 -3.54
C VAL A 266 -13.58 -3.82 -2.53
N ILE A 267 -14.53 -2.98 -2.92
CA ILE A 267 -15.18 -2.02 -2.03
C ILE A 267 -16.67 -2.33 -2.03
N PHE A 268 -17.21 -2.62 -0.86
CA PHE A 268 -18.64 -2.79 -0.60
C PHE A 268 -19.22 -1.46 -0.13
N GLU A 269 -20.42 -1.13 -0.59
CA GLU A 269 -21.22 -0.02 -0.07
C GLU A 269 -21.95 -0.47 1.19
N ALA A 270 -21.32 -0.32 2.33
CA ALA A 270 -21.85 -0.75 3.60
C ALA A 270 -21.46 0.20 4.74
N ASP A 271 -22.43 0.56 5.55
CA ASP A 271 -22.20 1.28 6.80
C ASP A 271 -22.00 0.27 7.91
N VAL A 272 -20.75 0.05 8.27
CA VAL A 272 -20.34 -1.01 9.19
C VAL A 272 -19.53 -0.44 10.34
N SER A 273 -19.57 -1.11 11.50
CA SER A 273 -18.81 -0.70 12.67
C SER A 273 -17.32 -0.61 12.38
N PRO A 274 -16.58 0.34 13.01
CA PRO A 274 -15.22 0.71 12.63
C PRO A 274 -14.17 -0.31 13.10
N TYR A 275 -14.14 -1.46 12.45
CA TYR A 275 -13.18 -2.52 12.70
C TYR A 275 -12.33 -2.82 11.46
N ALA A 276 -11.06 -3.13 11.70
CA ALA A 276 -10.19 -3.83 10.76
C ALA A 276 -10.12 -5.31 11.19
N VAL A 277 -10.54 -6.21 10.32
CA VAL A 277 -10.64 -7.64 10.63
C VAL A 277 -9.77 -8.43 9.68
N PHE A 278 -8.75 -9.08 10.24
CA PHE A 278 -8.01 -10.15 9.59
C PHE A 278 -8.80 -11.45 9.70
N THR A 279 -8.82 -12.25 8.67
CA THR A 279 -9.62 -13.48 8.70
C THR A 279 -8.76 -14.72 8.54
N SER A 280 -9.32 -15.84 8.98
CA SER A 280 -8.78 -17.19 8.81
C SER A 280 -9.99 -18.11 8.58
N ILE A 281 -10.34 -18.33 7.31
CA ILE A 281 -11.58 -19.00 6.92
C ILE A 281 -11.26 -20.36 6.33
N SER A 282 -11.66 -21.42 7.02
CA SER A 282 -11.63 -22.79 6.48
C SER A 282 -12.90 -23.07 5.70
N LEU A 283 -12.74 -23.41 4.43
CA LEU A 283 -13.83 -23.71 3.48
C LEU A 283 -13.86 -25.18 3.13
N PRO A 284 -15.05 -25.77 2.84
CA PRO A 284 -15.12 -27.12 2.25
C PRO A 284 -14.32 -27.17 0.94
N ARG A 285 -13.52 -28.20 0.77
CA ARG A 285 -12.68 -28.34 -0.44
C ARG A 285 -13.47 -28.46 -1.72
N GLU A 286 -14.68 -28.96 -1.64
CA GLU A 286 -15.61 -29.13 -2.76
C GLU A 286 -16.41 -27.87 -3.10
N TRP A 287 -16.39 -26.85 -2.24
CA TRP A 287 -17.13 -25.62 -2.48
C TRP A 287 -16.51 -24.81 -3.61
N VAL A 288 -17.35 -24.33 -4.51
CA VAL A 288 -16.96 -23.45 -5.64
C VAL A 288 -17.79 -22.18 -5.54
N PRO A 289 -17.19 -20.99 -5.54
CA PRO A 289 -17.92 -19.73 -5.60
C PRO A 289 -18.94 -19.71 -6.73
N ALA A 290 -20.11 -19.10 -6.48
CA ALA A 290 -21.24 -19.16 -7.41
C ALA A 290 -20.92 -18.66 -8.83
N HIS A 291 -20.16 -17.58 -8.95
CA HIS A 291 -19.75 -17.03 -10.25
C HIS A 291 -18.86 -18.00 -11.04
N ARG A 292 -17.96 -18.72 -10.37
CA ARG A 292 -17.11 -19.74 -11.01
C ARG A 292 -17.90 -20.97 -11.38
N ALA A 293 -18.82 -21.40 -10.52
CA ALA A 293 -19.71 -22.52 -10.81
C ALA A 293 -20.59 -22.22 -12.03
N ALA A 294 -21.16 -21.02 -12.13
CA ALA A 294 -21.94 -20.56 -13.28
C ALA A 294 -21.14 -20.54 -14.59
N ALA A 295 -19.83 -20.22 -14.50
CA ALA A 295 -18.90 -20.24 -15.62
C ALA A 295 -18.33 -21.64 -15.92
N GLY A 296 -18.75 -22.71 -15.20
CA GLY A 296 -18.19 -24.05 -15.33
C GLY A 296 -16.74 -24.19 -14.87
N GLN A 297 -16.25 -23.23 -14.08
CA GLN A 297 -14.87 -23.17 -13.58
C GLN A 297 -14.74 -23.93 -12.26
N LYS A 298 -13.50 -24.28 -11.93
CA LYS A 298 -13.13 -24.86 -10.64
C LYS A 298 -12.85 -23.77 -9.62
N ARG A 299 -12.89 -24.13 -8.32
CA ARG A 299 -12.40 -23.30 -7.24
C ARG A 299 -10.92 -22.94 -7.40
N THR A 300 -10.52 -21.81 -6.86
CA THR A 300 -9.11 -21.39 -6.76
C THR A 300 -8.51 -21.64 -5.38
N HIS A 301 -9.35 -21.60 -4.31
CA HIS A 301 -8.89 -21.83 -2.94
C HIS A 301 -8.52 -23.30 -2.67
N MET A 302 -7.58 -23.55 -1.79
CA MET A 302 -7.14 -24.89 -1.37
C MET A 302 -7.88 -25.43 -0.11
N GLY A 303 -9.02 -24.83 0.26
CA GLY A 303 -9.79 -25.13 1.47
C GLY A 303 -9.51 -24.15 2.63
N TYR A 304 -8.75 -23.12 2.38
CA TYR A 304 -8.43 -22.06 3.34
C TYR A 304 -8.25 -20.74 2.59
N VAL A 305 -8.73 -19.65 3.16
CA VAL A 305 -8.55 -18.28 2.66
C VAL A 305 -8.44 -17.31 3.84
N ASP A 306 -7.76 -16.21 3.65
CA ASP A 306 -7.50 -15.22 4.69
C ASP A 306 -7.61 -13.76 4.24
N PRO A 307 -8.73 -13.38 3.58
CA PRO A 307 -8.95 -12.00 3.21
C PRO A 307 -8.97 -11.08 4.43
N GLU A 308 -8.61 -9.84 4.20
CA GLU A 308 -8.67 -8.77 5.20
C GLU A 308 -9.82 -7.82 4.86
N VAL A 309 -10.55 -7.35 5.87
CA VAL A 309 -11.68 -6.43 5.72
C VAL A 309 -11.50 -5.23 6.63
N TYR A 310 -11.60 -4.04 6.05
CA TYR A 310 -11.47 -2.78 6.77
C TYR A 310 -12.70 -1.91 6.55
N ALA A 311 -13.42 -1.60 7.63
CA ALA A 311 -14.47 -0.60 7.61
C ALA A 311 -13.85 0.77 7.28
N ARG A 312 -14.02 1.26 6.04
CA ARG A 312 -13.48 2.56 5.62
C ARG A 312 -14.44 3.70 5.95
N PRO A 313 -13.93 4.93 6.19
CA PRO A 313 -14.78 6.11 6.26
C PRO A 313 -15.60 6.28 4.97
N GLY A 314 -16.79 6.87 5.07
CA GLY A 314 -17.64 7.13 3.90
C GLY A 314 -18.61 5.99 3.57
N ARG A 315 -18.94 5.12 4.53
CA ARG A 315 -19.86 3.99 4.35
C ARG A 315 -19.34 2.96 3.34
N GLU A 316 -18.05 2.66 3.44
CA GLU A 316 -17.36 1.67 2.62
C GLU A 316 -16.77 0.57 3.50
N ALA A 317 -16.86 -0.68 3.05
CA ALA A 317 -16.03 -1.77 3.55
C ALA A 317 -15.05 -2.17 2.44
N TYR A 318 -13.77 -1.97 2.71
CA TYR A 318 -12.68 -2.38 1.83
C TYR A 318 -12.26 -3.79 2.16
N ALA A 319 -12.01 -4.59 1.15
CA ALA A 319 -11.45 -5.91 1.35
C ALA A 319 -10.32 -6.20 0.36
N CYS A 320 -9.29 -6.88 0.83
CA CYS A 320 -8.19 -7.36 0.01
C CYS A 320 -7.82 -8.79 0.39
N GLY A 321 -7.10 -9.45 -0.51
CA GLY A 321 -6.74 -10.86 -0.37
C GLY A 321 -5.36 -11.13 -0.95
N GLU A 322 -5.19 -12.34 -1.44
CA GLU A 322 -3.91 -12.84 -1.92
C GLU A 322 -3.31 -12.00 -3.05
N PRO A 323 -1.98 -11.77 -3.02
CA PRO A 323 -1.29 -11.09 -4.10
C PRO A 323 -1.17 -12.00 -5.33
N ASP A 324 -1.04 -11.37 -6.49
CA ASP A 324 -0.83 -12.03 -7.78
C ASP A 324 0.59 -11.75 -8.31
N PRO A 325 1.51 -12.68 -8.20
CA PRO A 325 2.88 -12.52 -8.68
C PRO A 325 3.02 -12.73 -10.19
N SER A 326 1.98 -13.18 -10.89
CA SER A 326 2.07 -13.59 -12.30
C SER A 326 2.00 -12.42 -13.28
N ALA A 327 1.43 -11.28 -12.87
CA ALA A 327 1.21 -10.14 -13.75
C ALA A 327 2.40 -9.17 -13.74
N PRO A 328 2.95 -8.83 -14.92
CA PRO A 328 4.05 -7.87 -15.01
C PRO A 328 3.57 -6.46 -14.68
N LEU A 329 4.47 -5.66 -14.09
CA LEU A 329 4.20 -4.25 -13.80
C LEU A 329 4.02 -3.47 -15.12
N PRO A 330 2.86 -2.81 -15.35
CA PRO A 330 2.62 -2.01 -16.55
C PRO A 330 3.45 -0.72 -16.56
N GLU A 331 3.37 0.04 -17.64
CA GLU A 331 4.16 1.26 -17.81
C GLU A 331 3.75 2.38 -16.85
N THR A 332 2.47 2.47 -16.50
CA THR A 332 1.90 3.51 -15.63
C THR A 332 0.70 2.97 -14.85
N ALA A 333 0.28 3.70 -13.82
CA ALA A 333 -0.77 3.28 -12.90
C ALA A 333 -2.16 3.12 -13.55
N ASP A 334 -2.47 3.93 -14.55
CA ASP A 334 -3.72 3.90 -15.32
C ASP A 334 -3.83 2.69 -16.28
N LEU A 335 -2.72 2.00 -16.52
CA LEU A 335 -2.67 0.77 -17.32
C LEU A 335 -2.72 -0.51 -16.47
N VAL A 336 -2.98 -0.39 -15.17
CA VAL A 336 -3.12 -1.55 -14.29
C VAL A 336 -4.45 -2.24 -14.56
N GLU A 337 -4.36 -3.47 -15.05
CA GLU A 337 -5.51 -4.32 -15.30
C GLU A 337 -5.99 -5.00 -14.00
N CYS A 338 -7.31 -5.05 -13.82
CA CYS A 338 -7.98 -5.76 -12.73
C CYS A 338 -8.50 -7.09 -13.24
N ASP A 339 -8.14 -8.18 -12.58
CA ASP A 339 -8.79 -9.47 -12.77
C ASP A 339 -10.08 -9.52 -11.96
N GLU A 340 -11.21 -9.27 -12.63
CA GLU A 340 -12.51 -9.23 -11.97
C GLU A 340 -12.89 -10.56 -11.31
N ALA A 341 -12.46 -11.70 -11.87
CA ALA A 341 -12.77 -13.00 -11.29
C ALA A 341 -12.05 -13.22 -9.94
N GLN A 342 -10.84 -12.67 -9.77
CA GLN A 342 -10.18 -12.66 -8.47
C GLN A 342 -10.89 -11.74 -7.46
N CYS A 343 -11.42 -10.61 -7.92
CA CYS A 343 -12.25 -9.75 -7.07
C CYS A 343 -13.56 -10.44 -6.65
N ASP A 344 -14.19 -11.19 -7.56
CA ASP A 344 -15.40 -11.95 -7.26
C ASP A 344 -15.13 -13.12 -6.31
N ASP A 345 -13.98 -13.78 -6.43
CA ASP A 345 -13.54 -14.79 -5.45
C ASP A 345 -13.39 -14.16 -4.06
N LEU A 346 -12.69 -13.02 -3.97
CA LEU A 346 -12.50 -12.29 -2.74
C LEU A 346 -13.83 -11.90 -2.07
N ALA A 347 -14.76 -11.35 -2.85
CA ALA A 347 -16.10 -11.00 -2.38
C ALA A 347 -16.86 -12.24 -1.89
N ALA A 348 -16.79 -13.34 -2.63
CA ALA A 348 -17.44 -14.60 -2.26
C ALA A 348 -16.88 -15.18 -0.95
N TYR A 349 -15.57 -15.10 -0.72
CA TYR A 349 -14.96 -15.56 0.53
C TYR A 349 -15.46 -14.76 1.74
N ILE A 350 -15.53 -13.43 1.62
CA ILE A 350 -15.99 -12.54 2.68
C ILE A 350 -17.48 -12.74 2.97
N SER A 351 -18.29 -12.90 1.93
CA SER A 351 -19.73 -13.19 2.02
C SER A 351 -20.02 -14.44 2.87
N THR A 352 -19.09 -15.39 2.94
CA THR A 352 -19.29 -16.58 3.76
C THR A 352 -19.33 -16.32 5.26
N VAL A 353 -18.79 -15.21 5.74
CA VAL A 353 -18.72 -14.84 7.17
C VAL A 353 -19.41 -13.54 7.50
N SER A 354 -19.88 -12.81 6.50
CA SER A 354 -20.53 -11.50 6.66
C SER A 354 -21.82 -11.42 5.82
N PRO A 355 -22.98 -11.70 6.41
CA PRO A 355 -24.27 -11.51 5.72
C PRO A 355 -24.53 -10.05 5.31
N VAL A 356 -23.98 -9.10 6.05
CA VAL A 356 -24.07 -7.65 5.73
C VAL A 356 -23.35 -7.35 4.43
N LEU A 357 -22.12 -7.86 4.27
CA LEU A 357 -21.32 -7.64 3.06
C LEU A 357 -21.79 -8.53 1.89
N GLU A 358 -22.39 -9.69 2.16
CA GLU A 358 -23.06 -10.50 1.14
C GLU A 358 -24.20 -9.72 0.46
N ALA A 359 -24.98 -8.97 1.25
CA ALA A 359 -26.10 -8.18 0.76
C ALA A 359 -25.70 -6.81 0.19
N ALA A 360 -24.48 -6.36 0.43
CA ALA A 360 -24.02 -5.04 0.04
C ALA A 360 -23.62 -4.98 -1.45
N PRO A 361 -23.96 -3.89 -2.17
CA PRO A 361 -23.42 -3.65 -3.51
C PRO A 361 -21.90 -3.53 -3.51
N ILE A 362 -21.25 -4.00 -4.56
CA ILE A 362 -19.83 -3.75 -4.80
C ILE A 362 -19.72 -2.48 -5.66
N SER A 363 -19.14 -1.42 -5.09
CA SER A 363 -18.93 -0.15 -5.79
C SER A 363 -17.66 -0.13 -6.62
N ALA A 364 -16.65 -0.94 -6.25
CA ALA A 364 -15.42 -1.02 -7.02
C ALA A 364 -14.74 -2.40 -6.90
N LYS A 365 -14.24 -2.88 -8.05
CA LYS A 365 -13.25 -3.92 -8.18
C LYS A 365 -11.97 -3.27 -8.71
N GLN A 366 -10.84 -3.49 -8.05
CA GLN A 366 -9.63 -2.77 -8.39
C GLN A 366 -8.37 -3.60 -8.14
N ALA A 367 -7.30 -3.24 -8.85
CA ALA A 367 -5.98 -3.78 -8.63
C ALA A 367 -4.94 -2.65 -8.52
N CYS A 368 -3.88 -2.91 -7.80
CA CYS A 368 -2.69 -2.06 -7.74
C CYS A 368 -1.44 -2.93 -7.57
N TYR A 369 -0.27 -2.29 -7.67
CA TYR A 369 0.99 -2.96 -7.39
C TYR A 369 1.59 -2.40 -6.10
N MET A 370 1.85 -3.30 -5.14
CA MET A 370 2.60 -2.96 -3.93
C MET A 370 4.09 -2.84 -4.25
N PRO A 371 4.77 -1.77 -3.82
CA PRO A 371 6.21 -1.62 -4.03
C PRO A 371 6.99 -2.47 -3.03
N ARG A 372 7.75 -3.46 -3.47
CA ARG A 372 8.58 -4.31 -2.62
C ARG A 372 10.04 -4.06 -2.87
N HIS A 373 10.83 -3.90 -1.81
CA HIS A 373 12.28 -3.93 -1.88
C HIS A 373 12.75 -5.38 -1.69
N MET A 374 13.31 -5.97 -2.74
CA MET A 374 13.70 -7.39 -2.75
C MET A 374 15.21 -7.55 -2.79
N ARG A 375 15.78 -8.42 -1.93
CA ARG A 375 17.19 -8.79 -1.94
C ARG A 375 17.33 -10.29 -1.79
N SER A 376 17.97 -10.92 -2.77
CA SER A 376 18.19 -12.38 -2.77
C SER A 376 16.93 -13.20 -2.48
N GLY A 377 15.78 -12.76 -3.05
CA GLY A 377 14.48 -13.41 -2.84
C GLY A 377 13.80 -13.10 -1.50
N VAL A 378 14.37 -12.24 -0.66
CA VAL A 378 13.81 -11.82 0.63
C VAL A 378 13.28 -10.39 0.52
N GLU A 379 12.08 -10.16 1.04
CA GLU A 379 11.51 -8.82 1.15
C GLU A 379 12.14 -8.08 2.33
N MET A 380 12.67 -6.90 2.03
CA MET A 380 13.34 -6.01 2.99
C MET A 380 12.44 -4.85 3.40
N GLY A 381 12.88 -4.04 4.37
CA GLY A 381 12.26 -2.76 4.69
C GLY A 381 12.37 -1.76 3.53
N PRO A 382 11.59 -0.65 3.56
CA PRO A 382 11.71 0.40 2.55
C PRO A 382 13.12 1.01 2.51
N LEU A 383 13.45 1.61 1.38
CA LEU A 383 14.66 2.39 1.20
C LEU A 383 14.33 3.86 1.44
N ILE A 384 14.91 4.47 2.47
CA ILE A 384 14.67 5.87 2.84
C ILE A 384 15.99 6.55 3.14
N GLY A 385 16.39 7.54 2.33
CA GLY A 385 17.61 8.30 2.56
C GLY A 385 18.41 8.55 1.31
N ARG A 386 19.69 8.91 1.51
CA ARG A 386 20.64 9.21 0.43
C ARG A 386 21.12 7.95 -0.28
N THR A 387 21.48 8.13 -1.54
CA THR A 387 22.20 7.11 -2.31
C THR A 387 23.69 7.44 -2.38
N SER A 388 24.45 6.64 -3.13
CA SER A 388 25.86 6.95 -3.44
C SER A 388 26.03 8.16 -4.38
N VAL A 389 24.94 8.64 -4.99
CA VAL A 389 24.93 9.81 -5.87
C VAL A 389 24.44 11.03 -5.09
N THR A 390 25.22 12.10 -5.10
CA THR A 390 24.85 13.37 -4.43
C THR A 390 23.56 13.93 -5.01
N GLY A 391 22.62 14.30 -4.15
CA GLY A 391 21.32 14.83 -4.54
C GLY A 391 20.32 13.77 -5.02
N LEU A 392 20.66 12.48 -5.01
CA LEU A 392 19.72 11.39 -5.32
C LEU A 392 19.26 10.71 -4.02
N TRP A 393 17.95 10.76 -3.78
CA TRP A 393 17.31 10.24 -2.59
C TRP A 393 16.32 9.13 -2.94
N MET A 394 16.30 8.07 -2.14
CA MET A 394 15.30 7.01 -2.25
C MET A 394 14.21 7.18 -1.18
N ALA A 395 12.97 6.94 -1.58
CA ALA A 395 11.80 6.88 -0.72
C ALA A 395 10.79 5.88 -1.31
N ALA A 396 11.12 4.58 -1.27
CA ALA A 396 10.35 3.55 -1.95
C ALA A 396 10.45 2.17 -1.28
N GLY A 397 9.60 1.22 -1.68
CA GLY A 397 9.66 -0.15 -1.15
C GLY A 397 8.84 -0.36 0.12
N HIS A 398 7.81 0.45 0.37
CA HIS A 398 6.98 0.42 1.60
C HIS A 398 5.98 -0.73 1.67
N THR A 399 5.90 -1.57 0.67
CA THR A 399 4.99 -2.72 0.56
C THR A 399 3.53 -2.31 0.78
N CYS A 400 2.85 -2.91 1.73
CA CYS A 400 1.46 -2.59 2.11
C CYS A 400 1.35 -1.42 3.13
N TRP A 401 2.47 -0.94 3.67
CA TRP A 401 2.51 0.07 4.73
C TRP A 401 2.84 1.49 4.23
N GLY A 402 2.66 1.75 2.94
CA GLY A 402 2.94 3.07 2.37
C GLY A 402 2.09 4.19 2.96
N ILE A 403 0.79 3.97 3.15
CA ILE A 403 -0.11 4.95 3.79
C ILE A 403 0.31 5.19 5.24
N GLN A 404 0.53 4.13 6.00
CA GLN A 404 0.99 4.19 7.38
C GLN A 404 2.29 5.01 7.51
N ASN A 405 3.29 4.73 6.67
CA ASN A 405 4.65 5.25 6.83
C ASN A 405 4.95 6.49 5.99
N GLY A 406 3.99 6.95 5.18
CA GLY A 406 4.17 8.12 4.32
C GLY A 406 4.55 9.39 5.06
N PRO A 407 3.85 9.79 6.13
CA PRO A 407 4.19 11.01 6.87
C PRO A 407 5.61 11.03 7.43
N ALA A 408 6.05 9.94 8.09
CA ALA A 408 7.42 9.87 8.61
C ALA A 408 8.45 9.89 7.47
N THR A 409 8.22 9.13 6.39
CA THR A 409 9.11 9.13 5.23
C THR A 409 9.27 10.52 4.66
N GLY A 410 8.17 11.25 4.44
CA GLY A 410 8.22 12.61 3.91
C GLY A 410 8.95 13.59 4.83
N LYS A 411 8.71 13.50 6.15
CA LYS A 411 9.40 14.30 7.14
C LYS A 411 10.91 14.04 7.16
N LEU A 412 11.32 12.78 7.22
CA LEU A 412 12.74 12.41 7.26
C LEU A 412 13.48 12.76 5.97
N ILE A 413 12.86 12.61 4.80
CA ILE A 413 13.44 13.08 3.52
C ILE A 413 13.63 14.61 3.55
N SER A 414 12.68 15.37 4.12
CA SER A 414 12.86 16.83 4.24
C SER A 414 14.01 17.20 5.16
N GLU A 415 14.21 16.47 6.26
CA GLU A 415 15.35 16.64 7.17
C GLU A 415 16.69 16.32 6.47
N PHE A 416 16.76 15.21 5.73
CA PHE A 416 17.95 14.87 4.95
C PHE A 416 18.33 15.97 3.95
N ILE A 417 17.36 16.52 3.22
CA ILE A 417 17.62 17.55 2.20
C ILE A 417 18.08 18.87 2.82
N PHE A 418 17.44 19.33 3.90
CA PHE A 418 17.75 20.62 4.50
C PHE A 418 18.80 20.56 5.59
N GLU A 419 18.91 19.46 6.33
CA GLU A 419 19.76 19.35 7.52
C GLU A 419 20.90 18.34 7.33
N GLY A 420 20.83 17.48 6.30
CA GLY A 420 21.85 16.49 5.97
C GLY A 420 21.71 15.17 6.69
N GLU A 421 20.80 15.03 7.65
CA GLU A 421 20.58 13.83 8.45
C GLU A 421 19.10 13.70 8.88
N ALA A 422 18.64 12.49 9.12
CA ALA A 422 17.35 12.21 9.74
C ALA A 422 17.45 12.45 11.26
N LYS A 423 16.60 13.32 11.81
CA LYS A 423 16.63 13.68 13.24
C LYS A 423 15.43 13.13 14.01
N SER A 424 14.28 13.05 13.36
CA SER A 424 13.03 12.69 14.03
C SER A 424 12.91 11.21 14.35
N ALA A 425 13.67 10.34 13.67
CA ALA A 425 13.75 8.91 13.95
C ALA A 425 15.09 8.34 13.50
N ASN A 426 15.59 7.32 14.21
CA ASN A 426 16.73 6.54 13.72
C ASN A 426 16.24 5.48 12.73
N ILE A 427 16.59 5.67 11.46
CA ILE A 427 16.23 4.80 10.36
C ILE A 427 17.45 4.18 9.67
N ASP A 428 18.56 4.01 10.38
CA ASP A 428 19.78 3.44 9.82
C ASP A 428 19.55 2.10 9.12
N GLU A 429 18.63 1.28 9.59
CA GLU A 429 18.30 0.00 8.95
C GLU A 429 17.67 0.14 7.55
N LEU A 430 17.14 1.31 7.21
CA LEU A 430 16.48 1.64 5.94
C LEU A 430 17.40 2.40 4.97
N ASP A 431 18.65 2.62 5.35
CA ASP A 431 19.63 3.40 4.57
C ASP A 431 19.94 2.71 3.22
N PRO A 432 19.66 3.39 2.08
CA PRO A 432 19.97 2.86 0.76
C PRO A 432 21.45 2.51 0.55
N LEU A 433 22.36 3.18 1.23
CA LEU A 433 23.80 2.90 1.12
C LEU A 433 24.19 1.51 1.61
N LYS A 434 23.45 0.92 2.56
CA LYS A 434 23.64 -0.46 3.01
C LYS A 434 23.38 -1.50 1.92
N TYR A 435 22.69 -1.09 0.88
CA TYR A 435 22.29 -1.94 -0.23
C TYR A 435 22.95 -1.52 -1.55
N ASN A 436 23.99 -0.65 -1.49
CA ASN A 436 24.70 -0.14 -2.65
C ASN A 436 23.77 0.50 -3.70
N VAL A 437 22.75 1.23 -3.23
CA VAL A 437 21.81 1.93 -4.12
C VAL A 437 22.45 3.21 -4.65
N GLY A 438 22.35 3.44 -5.95
CA GLY A 438 22.83 4.66 -6.59
C GLY A 438 23.21 4.43 -8.03
N ALA A 439 24.46 4.14 -8.31
CA ALA A 439 24.98 4.08 -9.69
C ALA A 439 24.69 2.76 -10.42
#